data_b951daa166137395ce8b26eed2462b09
#
_entry.id   b951daa166137395ce8b26eed2462b09
#
_cell.length_a   1.000
_cell.length_b   1.000
_cell.length_c   1.000
_cell.angle_alpha   90.00
_cell.angle_beta   90.00
_cell.angle_gamma   90.00
#
_symmetry.space_group_name_H-M   'P 1'
#
loop_
_entity.id
_entity.type
_entity.pdbx_description
1 polymer ?
#
loop_
_entity_poly.entity_id
_entity_poly.type
_entity_poly.pdbx_seq_one_letter_code
_entity_poly.pdbx_strand_id
1 'polypeptide(L)'
;SISTKLAWMGAFAYSLQLYFDFAGYSMMARGIGKMLGFELPVNFRYPYISKSVTEFWRRWHITLGRWFREYVYIPLGGNRKGKARTFFNLFVVWSLTALWHGANYNFLIWGGILLCCLLVEKLFLLRLLDKSRVIGHLYVLFVVPLSWVAFAVTDLSELGVYMTRLFPFAGHAAGVINHLDYIKYLNDYAPLFLLGVLFSTPLPETCYRLIERKWIGKVVLLGIFGLCMYYLAVSANNPFLYFNF
;
A
#
# COMPACT_ATOMS: atom_id res chain seq x y z
N SER A 1 24.92 1.14 -9.73
CA SER A 1 23.60 1.02 -10.34
C SER A 1 22.94 -0.29 -9.90
N ILE A 2 21.64 -0.30 -9.58
CA ILE A 2 20.93 -1.49 -9.07
C ILE A 2 20.37 -2.38 -10.19
N SER A 3 20.27 -3.68 -9.94
CA SER A 3 19.65 -4.64 -10.87
C SER A 3 18.11 -4.52 -10.89
N THR A 4 17.47 -5.04 -11.94
CA THR A 4 16.01 -5.13 -12.04
C THR A 4 15.40 -5.93 -10.87
N LYS A 5 16.09 -7.01 -10.45
CA LYS A 5 15.63 -7.83 -9.32
C LYS A 5 15.65 -7.04 -8.01
N LEU A 6 16.72 -6.29 -7.77
CA LEU A 6 16.82 -5.44 -6.58
C LEU A 6 15.81 -4.29 -6.62
N ALA A 7 15.58 -3.69 -7.80
CA ALA A 7 14.58 -2.63 -7.97
C ALA A 7 13.15 -3.14 -7.62
N TRP A 8 12.73 -4.29 -8.13
CA TRP A 8 11.45 -4.89 -7.77
C TRP A 8 11.38 -5.28 -6.30
N MET A 9 12.47 -5.83 -5.75
CA MET A 9 12.52 -6.14 -4.32
C MET A 9 12.34 -4.89 -3.46
N GLY A 10 12.95 -3.76 -3.85
CA GLY A 10 12.74 -2.45 -3.20
C GLY A 10 11.29 -1.98 -3.28
N ALA A 11 10.63 -2.10 -4.45
CA ALA A 11 9.23 -1.73 -4.62
C ALA A 11 8.29 -2.56 -3.72
N PHE A 12 8.53 -3.87 -3.60
CA PHE A 12 7.77 -4.73 -2.68
C PHE A 12 8.08 -4.43 -1.21
N ALA A 13 9.35 -4.20 -0.86
CA ALA A 13 9.76 -3.84 0.50
C ALA A 13 9.07 -2.55 0.96
N TYR A 14 9.10 -1.52 0.11
CA TYR A 14 8.44 -0.25 0.39
C TYR A 14 6.91 -0.41 0.52
N SER A 15 6.30 -1.26 -0.30
CA SER A 15 4.87 -1.56 -0.21
C SER A 15 4.50 -2.16 1.15
N LEU A 16 5.29 -3.11 1.63
CA LEU A 16 5.09 -3.71 2.96
C LEU A 16 5.37 -2.69 4.07
N GLN A 17 6.45 -1.94 3.96
CA GLN A 17 6.81 -0.90 4.93
C GLN A 17 5.68 0.12 5.09
N LEU A 18 5.20 0.70 3.98
CA LEU A 18 4.12 1.69 4.00
C LEU A 18 2.82 1.12 4.61
N TYR A 19 2.50 -0.13 4.30
CA TYR A 19 1.33 -0.79 4.86
C TYR A 19 1.44 -0.98 6.38
N PHE A 20 2.54 -1.56 6.85
CA PHE A 20 2.68 -1.86 8.28
C PHE A 20 2.86 -0.61 9.11
N ASP A 21 3.57 0.39 8.61
CA ASP A 21 3.71 1.68 9.27
C ASP A 21 2.34 2.34 9.48
N PHE A 22 1.58 2.51 8.41
CA PHE A 22 0.30 3.21 8.49
C PHE A 22 -0.81 2.36 9.13
N ALA A 23 -0.88 1.07 8.85
CA ALA A 23 -1.86 0.18 9.49
C ALA A 23 -1.57 0.05 10.99
N GLY A 24 -0.29 -0.09 11.38
CA GLY A 24 0.14 -0.15 12.77
C GLY A 24 -0.22 1.13 13.53
N TYR A 25 0.11 2.30 12.98
CA TYR A 25 -0.29 3.59 13.53
C TYR A 25 -1.81 3.69 13.72
N SER A 26 -2.59 3.32 12.70
CA SER A 26 -4.06 3.34 12.78
C SER A 26 -4.62 2.37 13.83
N MET A 27 -3.99 1.20 14.00
CA MET A 27 -4.38 0.23 15.03
C MET A 27 -4.04 0.73 16.43
N MET A 28 -2.88 1.37 16.64
CA MET A 28 -2.54 2.01 17.91
C MET A 28 -3.53 3.12 18.28
N ALA A 29 -3.84 4.00 17.34
CA ALA A 29 -4.84 5.06 17.54
C ALA A 29 -6.22 4.49 17.92
N ARG A 30 -6.65 3.40 17.27
CA ARG A 30 -7.90 2.70 17.62
C ARG A 30 -7.84 2.08 19.02
N GLY A 31 -6.71 1.50 19.40
CA GLY A 31 -6.49 0.94 20.73
C GLY A 31 -6.61 2.00 21.81
N ILE A 32 -5.93 3.13 21.66
CA ILE A 32 -5.99 4.28 22.57
C ILE A 32 -7.42 4.84 22.63
N GLY A 33 -8.06 5.04 21.46
CA GLY A 33 -9.45 5.50 21.39
C GLY A 33 -10.39 4.58 22.20
N LYS A 34 -10.24 3.26 22.08
CA LYS A 34 -11.05 2.29 22.82
C LYS A 34 -10.81 2.37 24.34
N MET A 35 -9.57 2.60 24.78
CA MET A 35 -9.24 2.83 26.20
C MET A 35 -9.92 4.09 26.74
N LEU A 36 -10.14 5.10 25.89
CA LEU A 36 -10.83 6.36 26.23
C LEU A 36 -12.36 6.27 26.03
N GLY A 37 -12.90 5.11 25.67
CA GLY A 37 -14.34 4.90 25.45
C GLY A 37 -14.84 5.24 24.03
N PHE A 38 -13.95 5.51 23.06
CA PHE A 38 -14.31 5.82 21.68
C PHE A 38 -14.11 4.61 20.76
N GLU A 39 -15.08 4.33 19.90
CA GLU A 39 -14.93 3.34 18.84
C GLU A 39 -14.52 4.01 17.52
N LEU A 40 -13.22 4.02 17.24
CA LEU A 40 -12.70 4.53 15.98
C LEU A 40 -12.86 3.49 14.85
N PRO A 41 -13.17 3.93 13.62
CA PRO A 41 -13.40 3.04 12.50
C PRO A 41 -12.13 2.30 12.07
N VAL A 42 -12.31 1.13 11.45
CA VAL A 42 -11.23 0.36 10.81
C VAL A 42 -10.74 1.10 9.58
N ASN A 43 -9.42 1.25 9.45
CA ASN A 43 -8.81 1.97 8.33
C ASN A 43 -8.17 1.04 7.28
N PHE A 44 -7.82 -0.18 7.66
CA PHE A 44 -7.21 -1.19 6.78
C PHE A 44 -7.86 -2.55 6.96
N ARG A 45 -8.07 -3.28 5.84
CA ARG A 45 -8.61 -4.66 5.81
C ARG A 45 -7.85 -5.52 4.81
N TYR A 46 -6.60 -5.86 5.11
CA TYR A 46 -5.77 -6.72 4.25
C TYR A 46 -5.78 -6.30 2.78
N PRO A 47 -5.31 -5.08 2.45
CA PRO A 47 -5.47 -4.51 1.10
C PRO A 47 -4.74 -5.32 0.03
N TYR A 48 -3.63 -5.98 0.33
CA TYR A 48 -2.82 -6.73 -0.64
C TYR A 48 -3.44 -8.06 -1.10
N ILE A 49 -4.53 -8.53 -0.45
CA ILE A 49 -5.30 -9.68 -0.96
C ILE A 49 -6.42 -9.27 -1.95
N SER A 50 -6.45 -8.03 -2.39
CA SER A 50 -7.41 -7.53 -3.36
C SER A 50 -7.15 -8.11 -4.76
N LYS A 51 -8.19 -8.14 -5.60
CA LYS A 51 -8.14 -8.64 -6.98
C LYS A 51 -8.27 -7.53 -8.01
N SER A 52 -8.45 -6.30 -7.56
CA SER A 52 -8.52 -5.11 -8.40
C SER A 52 -8.05 -3.88 -7.62
N VAL A 53 -7.63 -2.82 -8.30
CA VAL A 53 -7.28 -1.54 -7.69
C VAL A 53 -8.53 -0.92 -7.03
N THR A 54 -9.71 -1.10 -7.62
CA THR A 54 -10.98 -0.71 -7.00
C THR A 54 -11.21 -1.39 -5.65
N GLU A 55 -10.95 -2.70 -5.54
CA GLU A 55 -11.06 -3.42 -4.28
C GLU A 55 -9.97 -3.00 -3.29
N PHE A 56 -8.74 -2.80 -3.78
CA PHE A 56 -7.61 -2.35 -2.97
C PHE A 56 -7.96 -1.05 -2.22
N TRP A 57 -8.49 -0.04 -2.89
CA TRP A 57 -8.87 1.24 -2.27
C TRP A 57 -10.10 1.16 -1.35
N ARG A 58 -10.91 0.11 -1.44
CA ARG A 58 -11.96 -0.18 -0.45
C ARG A 58 -11.41 -0.77 0.85
N ARG A 59 -10.15 -1.26 0.82
CA ARG A 59 -9.46 -1.93 1.94
C ARG A 59 -8.30 -1.11 2.49
N TRP A 60 -7.81 -0.13 1.73
CA TRP A 60 -6.74 0.80 2.07
C TRP A 60 -7.31 2.16 2.45
N HIS A 61 -6.87 2.72 3.59
CA HIS A 61 -7.27 4.05 4.09
C HIS A 61 -8.78 4.32 3.97
N ILE A 62 -9.57 3.41 4.53
CA ILE A 62 -11.03 3.32 4.37
C ILE A 62 -11.72 4.63 4.78
N THR A 63 -11.22 5.27 5.85
CA THR A 63 -11.80 6.53 6.36
C THR A 63 -11.64 7.68 5.37
N LEU A 64 -10.46 7.83 4.75
CA LEU A 64 -10.23 8.83 3.70
C LEU A 64 -11.08 8.55 2.47
N GLY A 65 -11.12 7.28 2.03
CA GLY A 65 -11.96 6.86 0.90
C GLY A 65 -13.45 7.15 1.15
N ARG A 66 -13.94 6.93 2.38
CA ARG A 66 -15.30 7.28 2.78
C ARG A 66 -15.51 8.79 2.72
N TRP A 67 -14.59 9.58 3.25
CA TRP A 67 -14.68 11.05 3.24
C TRP A 67 -14.79 11.60 1.81
N PHE A 68 -13.87 11.20 0.91
CA PHE A 68 -13.95 11.63 -0.50
C PHE A 68 -15.23 11.16 -1.19
N ARG A 69 -15.71 9.96 -0.86
CA ARG A 69 -16.97 9.44 -1.40
C ARG A 69 -18.17 10.30 -0.95
N GLU A 70 -18.26 10.63 0.32
CA GLU A 70 -19.43 11.28 0.92
C GLU A 70 -19.43 12.79 0.63
N TYR A 71 -18.27 13.43 0.70
CA TYR A 71 -18.18 14.90 0.58
C TYR A 71 -17.80 15.41 -0.82
N VAL A 72 -17.28 14.56 -1.70
CA VAL A 72 -16.88 14.95 -3.05
C VAL A 72 -17.64 14.16 -4.11
N TYR A 73 -17.51 12.83 -4.12
CA TYR A 73 -18.03 12.00 -5.20
C TYR A 73 -19.57 12.01 -5.28
N ILE A 74 -20.26 11.82 -4.15
CA ILE A 74 -21.73 11.81 -4.10
C ILE A 74 -22.32 13.19 -4.42
N PRO A 75 -21.87 14.31 -3.82
CA PRO A 75 -22.35 15.64 -4.16
C PRO A 75 -22.18 16.00 -5.64
N LEU A 76 -21.10 15.56 -6.29
CA LEU A 76 -20.90 15.74 -7.73
C LEU A 76 -21.84 14.87 -8.61
N GLY A 77 -22.70 14.06 -8.00
CA GLY A 77 -23.68 13.21 -8.68
C GLY A 77 -23.34 11.72 -8.69
N GLY A 78 -22.17 11.32 -8.14
CA GLY A 78 -21.75 9.94 -8.05
C GLY A 78 -21.72 9.24 -9.42
N ASN A 79 -22.33 8.05 -9.50
CA ASN A 79 -22.45 7.26 -10.74
C ASN A 79 -23.86 7.35 -11.38
N ARG A 80 -24.75 8.22 -10.87
CA ARG A 80 -26.16 8.27 -11.28
C ARG A 80 -26.38 9.09 -12.58
N LYS A 81 -25.42 9.95 -12.95
CA LYS A 81 -25.53 10.88 -14.08
C LYS A 81 -24.78 10.41 -15.34
N GLY A 82 -24.66 9.10 -15.54
CA GLY A 82 -24.02 8.50 -16.72
C GLY A 82 -22.49 8.34 -16.58
N LYS A 83 -21.89 7.66 -17.58
CA LYS A 83 -20.45 7.27 -17.56
C LYS A 83 -19.52 8.48 -17.59
N ALA A 84 -19.77 9.46 -18.46
CA ALA A 84 -18.92 10.65 -18.58
C ALA A 84 -18.84 11.42 -17.25
N ARG A 85 -19.98 11.63 -16.57
CA ARG A 85 -20.02 12.27 -15.26
C ARG A 85 -19.29 11.45 -14.19
N THR A 86 -19.43 10.12 -14.22
CA THR A 86 -18.70 9.22 -13.32
C THR A 86 -17.19 9.36 -13.49
N PHE A 87 -16.70 9.45 -14.72
CA PHE A 87 -15.27 9.60 -15.02
C PHE A 87 -14.75 10.97 -14.56
N PHE A 88 -15.50 12.03 -14.83
CA PHE A 88 -15.20 13.36 -14.31
C PHE A 88 -15.13 13.38 -12.78
N ASN A 89 -16.10 12.78 -12.10
CA ASN A 89 -16.12 12.73 -10.63
C ASN A 89 -14.92 11.95 -10.08
N LEU A 90 -14.52 10.85 -10.73
CA LEU A 90 -13.30 10.12 -10.36
C LEU A 90 -12.04 10.96 -10.59
N PHE A 91 -11.96 11.69 -11.71
CA PHE A 91 -10.86 12.60 -11.97
C PHE A 91 -10.74 13.65 -10.86
N VAL A 92 -11.83 14.29 -10.46
CA VAL A 92 -11.84 15.28 -9.37
C VAL A 92 -11.38 14.65 -8.06
N VAL A 93 -11.91 13.47 -7.68
CA VAL A 93 -11.54 12.78 -6.44
C VAL A 93 -10.05 12.46 -6.44
N TRP A 94 -9.51 11.89 -7.52
CA TRP A 94 -8.10 11.49 -7.55
C TRP A 94 -7.14 12.67 -7.65
N SER A 95 -7.52 13.75 -8.32
CA SER A 95 -6.75 14.99 -8.32
C SER A 95 -6.69 15.62 -6.92
N LEU A 96 -7.82 15.66 -6.22
CA LEU A 96 -7.85 16.13 -4.83
C LEU A 96 -7.10 15.20 -3.88
N THR A 97 -7.17 13.88 -4.09
CA THR A 97 -6.41 12.90 -3.30
C THR A 97 -4.91 13.10 -3.49
N ALA A 98 -4.46 13.31 -4.72
CA ALA A 98 -3.06 13.58 -5.03
C ALA A 98 -2.56 14.88 -4.37
N LEU A 99 -3.32 15.96 -4.50
CA LEU A 99 -3.00 17.25 -3.86
C LEU A 99 -3.02 17.18 -2.32
N TRP A 100 -3.90 16.36 -1.76
CA TRP A 100 -3.97 16.15 -0.31
C TRP A 100 -2.70 15.48 0.24
N HIS A 101 -2.04 14.62 -0.54
CA HIS A 101 -0.77 14.01 -0.17
C HIS A 101 0.42 14.99 -0.27
N GLY A 102 0.30 16.05 -1.07
CA GLY A 102 1.33 17.07 -1.19
C GLY A 102 1.32 17.76 -2.55
N ALA A 103 2.06 18.86 -2.66
CA ALA A 103 2.13 19.68 -3.86
C ALA A 103 3.19 19.19 -4.88
N ASN A 104 3.90 18.10 -4.60
CA ASN A 104 4.94 17.58 -5.49
C ASN A 104 4.34 16.82 -6.68
N TYR A 105 4.98 16.91 -7.83
CA TYR A 105 4.51 16.29 -9.08
C TYR A 105 4.42 14.76 -9.01
N ASN A 106 5.25 14.09 -8.19
CA ASN A 106 5.17 12.65 -8.00
C ASN A 106 3.80 12.19 -7.48
N PHE A 107 3.14 12.96 -6.61
CA PHE A 107 1.78 12.64 -6.13
C PHE A 107 0.74 12.79 -7.24
N LEU A 108 0.91 13.78 -8.13
CA LEU A 108 0.01 13.91 -9.30
C LEU A 108 0.19 12.74 -10.27
N ILE A 109 1.43 12.30 -10.52
CA ILE A 109 1.72 11.11 -11.33
C ILE A 109 1.11 9.87 -10.69
N TRP A 110 1.34 9.67 -9.39
CA TRP A 110 0.75 8.57 -8.63
C TRP A 110 -0.78 8.55 -8.71
N GLY A 111 -1.44 9.67 -8.45
CA GLY A 111 -2.89 9.80 -8.55
C GLY A 111 -3.40 9.55 -9.98
N GLY A 112 -2.66 10.03 -10.99
CA GLY A 112 -2.94 9.80 -12.41
C GLY A 112 -2.87 8.33 -12.80
N ILE A 113 -1.82 7.60 -12.36
CA ILE A 113 -1.68 6.15 -12.58
C ILE A 113 -2.90 5.42 -12.01
N LEU A 114 -3.27 5.70 -10.77
CA LEU A 114 -4.40 5.05 -10.11
C LEU A 114 -5.74 5.42 -10.75
N LEU A 115 -5.93 6.66 -11.15
CA LEU A 115 -7.10 7.09 -11.92
C LEU A 115 -7.21 6.29 -13.23
N CYS A 116 -6.14 6.20 -14.00
CA CYS A 116 -6.11 5.41 -15.25
C CYS A 116 -6.48 3.95 -15.00
N CYS A 117 -5.90 3.32 -13.98
CA CYS A 117 -6.25 1.95 -13.60
C CYS A 117 -7.74 1.80 -13.28
N LEU A 118 -8.31 2.70 -12.48
CA LEU A 118 -9.73 2.68 -12.11
C LEU A 118 -10.66 2.90 -13.31
N LEU A 119 -10.27 3.77 -14.24
CA LEU A 119 -11.05 4.00 -15.47
C LEU A 119 -11.04 2.74 -16.36
N VAL A 120 -9.86 2.14 -16.57
CA VAL A 120 -9.70 0.90 -17.35
C VAL A 120 -10.47 -0.26 -16.68
N GLU A 121 -10.38 -0.39 -15.36
CA GLU A 121 -11.18 -1.36 -14.60
C GLU A 121 -12.67 -1.17 -14.85
N LYS A 122 -13.19 0.04 -14.73
CA LYS A 122 -14.62 0.33 -14.94
C LYS A 122 -15.07 0.14 -16.37
N LEU A 123 -14.21 0.36 -17.36
CA LEU A 123 -14.56 0.18 -18.78
C LEU A 123 -14.73 -1.28 -19.13
N PHE A 124 -13.77 -2.13 -18.81
CA PHE A 124 -13.76 -3.54 -19.21
C PHE A 124 -12.97 -4.50 -18.32
N LEU A 125 -11.91 -4.02 -17.64
CA LEU A 125 -10.93 -4.90 -17.01
C LEU A 125 -11.52 -5.67 -15.80
N LEU A 126 -12.44 -5.08 -15.03
CA LEU A 126 -13.10 -5.77 -13.91
C LEU A 126 -13.74 -7.09 -14.35
N ARG A 127 -14.40 -7.12 -15.53
CA ARG A 127 -15.03 -8.33 -16.06
C ARG A 127 -14.02 -9.44 -16.36
N LEU A 128 -12.78 -9.07 -16.71
CA LEU A 128 -11.69 -10.03 -16.96
C LEU A 128 -11.08 -10.51 -15.65
N LEU A 129 -10.87 -9.60 -14.71
CA LEU A 129 -10.32 -9.92 -13.38
C LEU A 129 -11.26 -10.82 -12.57
N ASP A 130 -12.58 -10.65 -12.71
CA ASP A 130 -13.59 -11.49 -12.05
C ASP A 130 -13.56 -12.96 -12.52
N LYS A 131 -13.05 -13.23 -13.74
CA LYS A 131 -12.94 -14.59 -14.28
C LYS A 131 -11.85 -15.42 -13.61
N SER A 132 -10.81 -14.79 -13.07
CA SER A 132 -9.69 -15.49 -12.45
C SER A 132 -9.15 -14.74 -11.23
N ARG A 133 -9.24 -15.39 -10.06
CA ARG A 133 -8.68 -14.85 -8.82
C ARG A 133 -7.18 -14.64 -8.92
N VAL A 134 -6.48 -15.57 -9.58
CA VAL A 134 -5.01 -15.50 -9.73
C VAL A 134 -4.60 -14.29 -10.55
N ILE A 135 -5.25 -14.05 -11.69
CA ILE A 135 -4.97 -12.88 -12.54
C ILE A 135 -5.26 -11.59 -11.76
N GLY A 136 -6.36 -11.54 -11.00
CA GLY A 136 -6.69 -10.38 -10.18
C GLY A 136 -5.61 -10.07 -9.13
N HIS A 137 -5.12 -11.09 -8.41
CA HIS A 137 -4.05 -10.90 -7.43
C HIS A 137 -2.73 -10.49 -8.09
N LEU A 138 -2.32 -11.12 -9.21
CA LEU A 138 -1.11 -10.73 -9.94
C LEU A 138 -1.19 -9.29 -10.45
N TYR A 139 -2.34 -8.87 -10.96
CA TYR A 139 -2.59 -7.50 -11.39
C TYR A 139 -2.37 -6.50 -10.23
N VAL A 140 -2.97 -6.74 -9.06
CA VAL A 140 -2.82 -5.87 -7.89
C VAL A 140 -1.38 -5.87 -7.39
N LEU A 141 -0.75 -7.05 -7.28
CA LEU A 141 0.65 -7.19 -6.85
C LEU A 141 1.65 -6.56 -7.83
N PHE A 142 1.27 -6.34 -9.07
CA PHE A 142 2.08 -5.61 -10.04
C PHE A 142 1.82 -4.10 -9.97
N VAL A 143 0.55 -3.69 -10.09
CA VAL A 143 0.17 -2.27 -10.23
C VAL A 143 0.40 -1.49 -8.93
N VAL A 144 0.06 -2.05 -7.77
CA VAL A 144 0.13 -1.32 -6.51
C VAL A 144 1.57 -1.02 -6.10
N PRO A 145 2.53 -1.98 -6.07
CA PRO A 145 3.93 -1.66 -5.79
C PRO A 145 4.54 -0.67 -6.78
N LEU A 146 4.19 -0.78 -8.07
CA LEU A 146 4.62 0.17 -9.09
C LEU A 146 4.10 1.59 -8.80
N SER A 147 2.84 1.71 -8.39
CA SER A 147 2.26 3.00 -8.01
C SER A 147 2.95 3.59 -6.77
N TRP A 148 3.33 2.74 -5.81
CA TRP A 148 4.07 3.19 -4.62
C TRP A 148 5.48 3.68 -4.92
N VAL A 149 6.14 3.19 -5.97
CA VAL A 149 7.41 3.76 -6.45
C VAL A 149 7.22 5.20 -6.89
N ALA A 150 6.17 5.49 -7.67
CA ALA A 150 5.85 6.86 -8.07
C ALA A 150 5.49 7.75 -6.86
N PHE A 151 4.89 7.18 -5.82
CA PHE A 151 4.60 7.89 -4.57
C PHE A 151 5.88 8.21 -3.77
N ALA A 152 6.82 7.27 -3.67
CA ALA A 152 8.02 7.35 -2.83
C ALA A 152 9.09 8.28 -3.39
N VAL A 153 9.27 8.28 -4.71
CA VAL A 153 10.37 9.01 -5.37
C VAL A 153 9.89 10.39 -5.79
N THR A 154 10.33 11.41 -5.05
CA THR A 154 9.87 12.80 -5.24
C THR A 154 10.55 13.49 -6.41
N ASP A 155 11.82 13.15 -6.71
CA ASP A 155 12.54 13.66 -7.88
C ASP A 155 12.14 12.89 -9.13
N LEU A 156 11.63 13.60 -10.15
CA LEU A 156 11.13 12.99 -11.38
C LEU A 156 12.25 12.37 -12.24
N SER A 157 13.46 12.90 -12.17
CA SER A 157 14.59 12.32 -12.90
C SER A 157 15.03 11.01 -12.27
N GLU A 158 15.10 10.94 -10.94
CA GLU A 158 15.34 9.71 -10.20
C GLU A 158 14.22 8.68 -10.42
N LEU A 159 12.96 9.11 -10.43
CA LEU A 159 11.82 8.27 -10.77
C LEU A 159 11.99 7.68 -12.17
N GLY A 160 12.35 8.49 -13.16
CA GLY A 160 12.64 8.03 -14.52
C GLY A 160 13.75 6.98 -14.55
N VAL A 161 14.86 7.22 -13.86
CA VAL A 161 15.95 6.24 -13.73
C VAL A 161 15.45 4.95 -13.06
N TYR A 162 14.69 5.05 -11.98
CA TYR A 162 14.16 3.87 -11.28
C TYR A 162 13.23 3.04 -12.19
N MET A 163 12.38 3.70 -12.99
CA MET A 163 11.52 3.03 -13.97
C MET A 163 12.33 2.27 -15.03
N THR A 164 13.47 2.79 -15.50
CA THR A 164 14.36 2.03 -16.42
C THR A 164 15.00 0.82 -15.75
N ARG A 165 15.12 0.80 -14.41
CA ARG A 165 15.59 -0.38 -13.65
C ARG A 165 14.49 -1.42 -13.49
N LEU A 166 13.27 -1.00 -13.25
CA LEU A 166 12.11 -1.91 -13.22
C LEU A 166 11.84 -2.53 -14.61
N PHE A 167 12.00 -1.73 -15.67
CA PHE A 167 11.69 -2.10 -17.05
C PHE A 167 12.90 -1.84 -17.98
N PRO A 168 13.91 -2.72 -18.00
CA PRO A 168 15.17 -2.49 -18.73
C PRO A 168 14.98 -2.40 -20.26
N PHE A 169 13.83 -2.82 -20.79
CA PHE A 169 13.47 -2.66 -22.20
C PHE A 169 12.96 -1.24 -22.53
N ALA A 170 12.62 -0.42 -21.55
CA ALA A 170 12.09 0.93 -21.74
C ALA A 170 13.18 2.01 -21.82
N GLY A 171 14.46 1.67 -21.62
CA GLY A 171 15.56 2.61 -21.69
C GLY A 171 16.92 2.00 -21.38
N HIS A 172 17.99 2.70 -21.75
CA HIS A 172 19.34 2.27 -21.43
C HIS A 172 19.72 2.77 -20.04
N ALA A 173 19.82 1.85 -19.11
CA ALA A 173 20.31 2.15 -17.79
C ALA A 173 21.84 2.37 -17.84
N ALA A 174 22.30 3.59 -17.64
CA ALA A 174 23.74 3.90 -17.59
C ALA A 174 24.43 3.21 -16.38
N GLY A 175 25.66 2.73 -16.61
CA GLY A 175 26.57 2.19 -15.60
C GLY A 175 26.60 0.66 -15.50
N VAL A 176 27.63 0.16 -14.85
CA VAL A 176 27.83 -1.28 -14.58
C VAL A 176 26.77 -1.77 -13.60
N ILE A 177 26.07 -2.84 -13.95
CA ILE A 177 25.02 -3.46 -13.12
C ILE A 177 25.57 -4.78 -12.56
N ASN A 178 25.56 -4.90 -11.25
CA ASN A 178 25.76 -6.18 -10.60
C ASN A 178 24.42 -6.94 -10.55
N HIS A 179 24.25 -7.95 -11.40
CA HIS A 179 23.01 -8.74 -11.48
C HIS A 179 22.74 -9.63 -10.25
N LEU A 180 23.67 -9.74 -9.33
CA LEU A 180 23.59 -10.53 -8.09
C LEU A 180 23.43 -9.67 -6.83
N ASP A 181 23.31 -8.35 -6.98
CA ASP A 181 23.20 -7.39 -5.88
C ASP A 181 22.02 -7.65 -4.92
N TYR A 182 20.93 -8.23 -5.43
CA TYR A 182 19.74 -8.56 -4.65
C TYR A 182 19.97 -9.71 -3.66
N ILE A 183 20.99 -10.59 -3.87
CA ILE A 183 21.21 -11.80 -3.05
C ILE A 183 21.55 -11.41 -1.63
N LYS A 184 22.41 -10.40 -1.43
CA LYS A 184 22.75 -9.90 -0.10
C LYS A 184 21.48 -9.50 0.67
N TYR A 185 20.68 -8.63 0.08
CA TYR A 185 19.46 -8.13 0.72
C TYR A 185 18.41 -9.23 0.91
N LEU A 186 18.32 -10.18 -0.02
CA LEU A 186 17.43 -11.32 0.14
C LEU A 186 17.86 -12.19 1.35
N ASN A 187 19.14 -12.47 1.51
CA ASN A 187 19.63 -13.25 2.65
C ASN A 187 19.42 -12.53 3.98
N ASP A 188 19.65 -11.21 4.01
CA ASP A 188 19.51 -10.41 5.23
C ASP A 188 18.04 -10.22 5.63
N TYR A 189 17.13 -10.10 4.68
CA TYR A 189 15.74 -9.69 4.92
C TYR A 189 14.68 -10.72 4.54
N ALA A 190 15.03 -11.90 4.02
CA ALA A 190 14.05 -12.92 3.63
C ALA A 190 13.05 -13.27 4.75
N PRO A 191 13.45 -13.46 6.02
CA PRO A 191 12.49 -13.72 7.10
C PRO A 191 11.49 -12.58 7.29
N LEU A 192 11.93 -11.32 7.18
CA LEU A 192 11.05 -10.15 7.32
C LEU A 192 10.09 -10.05 6.13
N PHE A 193 10.55 -10.34 4.91
CA PHE A 193 9.67 -10.42 3.74
C PHE A 193 8.59 -11.48 3.91
N LEU A 194 8.96 -12.68 4.34
CA LEU A 194 8.01 -13.77 4.58
C LEU A 194 6.98 -13.40 5.65
N LEU A 195 7.43 -12.84 6.78
CA LEU A 195 6.55 -12.36 7.83
C LEU A 195 5.65 -11.24 7.32
N GLY A 196 6.21 -10.28 6.58
CA GLY A 196 5.44 -9.17 5.98
C GLY A 196 4.33 -9.68 5.07
N VAL A 197 4.63 -10.63 4.17
CA VAL A 197 3.62 -11.24 3.30
C VAL A 197 2.57 -11.99 4.13
N LEU A 198 2.99 -12.79 5.11
CA LEU A 198 2.09 -13.55 5.98
C LEU A 198 1.13 -12.62 6.74
N PHE A 199 1.65 -11.58 7.40
CA PHE A 199 0.85 -10.62 8.17
C PHE A 199 0.03 -9.65 7.29
N SER A 200 0.28 -9.59 5.99
CA SER A 200 -0.59 -8.90 5.03
C SER A 200 -1.86 -9.69 4.68
N THR A 201 -2.01 -10.90 5.21
CA THR A 201 -3.18 -11.78 5.05
C THR A 201 -3.97 -11.91 6.36
N PRO A 202 -5.22 -12.37 6.34
CA PRO A 202 -6.00 -12.60 7.55
C PRO A 202 -5.55 -13.83 8.36
N LEU A 203 -4.59 -14.62 7.86
CA LEU A 203 -4.18 -15.88 8.48
C LEU A 203 -3.66 -15.72 9.91
N PRO A 204 -2.75 -14.77 10.22
CA PRO A 204 -2.26 -14.58 11.59
C PRO A 204 -3.36 -14.18 12.57
N GLU A 205 -4.28 -13.31 12.15
CA GLU A 205 -5.44 -12.94 12.98
C GLU A 205 -6.34 -14.15 13.22
N THR A 206 -6.61 -14.95 12.20
CA THR A 206 -7.41 -16.16 12.32
C THR A 206 -6.79 -17.17 13.30
N CYS A 207 -5.47 -17.38 13.19
CA CYS A 207 -4.73 -18.24 14.13
C CYS A 207 -4.76 -17.69 15.55
N TYR A 208 -4.55 -16.37 15.71
CA TYR A 208 -4.59 -15.74 17.03
C TYR A 208 -5.96 -15.88 17.71
N ARG A 209 -7.06 -15.77 16.98
CA ARG A 209 -8.44 -15.93 17.51
C ARG A 209 -8.68 -17.30 18.14
N LEU A 210 -7.92 -18.35 17.77
CA LEU A 210 -8.01 -19.68 18.40
C LEU A 210 -7.45 -19.71 19.83
N ILE A 211 -6.57 -18.76 20.16
CA ILE A 211 -5.87 -18.70 21.45
C ILE A 211 -6.14 -17.41 22.22
N GLU A 212 -6.83 -16.42 21.65
CA GLU A 212 -7.03 -15.07 22.24
C GLU A 212 -7.64 -15.10 23.64
N ARG A 213 -8.55 -16.05 23.90
CA ARG A 213 -9.23 -16.22 25.20
C ARG A 213 -8.42 -17.05 26.20
N LYS A 214 -7.36 -17.73 25.74
CA LYS A 214 -6.49 -18.56 26.57
C LYS A 214 -5.36 -17.72 27.16
N TRP A 215 -4.78 -18.16 28.28
CA TRP A 215 -3.63 -17.51 28.88
C TRP A 215 -2.44 -17.40 27.92
N ILE A 216 -2.25 -18.40 27.06
CA ILE A 216 -1.24 -18.43 26.00
C ILE A 216 -1.36 -17.20 25.05
N GLY A 217 -2.60 -16.84 24.64
CA GLY A 217 -2.81 -15.66 23.81
C GLY A 217 -2.39 -14.36 24.48
N LYS A 218 -2.61 -14.24 25.80
CA LYS A 218 -2.14 -13.09 26.58
C LYS A 218 -0.61 -13.02 26.67
N VAL A 219 0.04 -14.17 26.89
CA VAL A 219 1.51 -14.26 26.95
C VAL A 219 2.13 -13.92 25.58
N VAL A 220 1.56 -14.41 24.47
CA VAL A 220 2.01 -14.08 23.13
C VAL A 220 1.91 -12.57 22.87
N LEU A 221 0.80 -11.91 23.24
CA LEU A 221 0.67 -10.46 23.08
C LEU A 221 1.68 -9.68 23.94
N LEU A 222 1.89 -10.09 25.20
CA LEU A 222 2.89 -9.45 26.06
C LEU A 222 4.31 -9.63 25.50
N GLY A 223 4.62 -10.81 24.95
CA GLY A 223 5.91 -11.05 24.30
C GLY A 223 6.12 -10.17 23.06
N ILE A 224 5.11 -10.07 22.19
CA ILE A 224 5.15 -9.17 21.02
C ILE A 224 5.28 -7.71 21.46
N PHE A 225 4.50 -7.29 22.46
CA PHE A 225 4.57 -5.93 22.99
C PHE A 225 5.96 -5.63 23.55
N GLY A 226 6.54 -6.51 24.38
CA GLY A 226 7.89 -6.35 24.91
C GLY A 226 8.95 -6.27 23.79
N LEU A 227 8.81 -7.10 22.75
CA LEU A 227 9.70 -7.05 21.60
C LEU A 227 9.58 -5.71 20.83
N CYS A 228 8.37 -5.21 20.63
CA CYS A 228 8.14 -3.90 20.03
C CYS A 228 8.77 -2.77 20.85
N MET A 229 8.61 -2.80 22.17
CA MET A 229 9.20 -1.81 23.06
C MET A 229 10.74 -1.86 23.04
N TYR A 230 11.33 -3.07 22.99
CA TYR A 230 12.76 -3.24 22.85
C TYR A 230 13.27 -2.62 21.54
N TYR A 231 12.65 -2.93 20.41
CA TYR A 231 13.05 -2.36 19.12
C TYR A 231 12.88 -0.83 19.07
N LEU A 232 11.83 -0.28 19.66
CA LEU A 232 11.64 1.16 19.76
C LEU A 232 12.74 1.83 20.60
N ALA A 233 13.16 1.18 21.70
CA ALA A 233 14.20 1.73 22.57
C ALA A 233 15.61 1.68 21.95
N VAL A 234 15.87 0.67 21.11
CA VAL A 234 17.18 0.48 20.45
C VAL A 234 17.26 1.20 19.11
N SER A 235 16.12 1.51 18.48
CA SER A 235 16.08 2.22 17.20
C SER A 235 16.54 3.66 17.34
N ALA A 236 17.60 4.04 16.61
CA ALA A 236 18.10 5.42 16.55
C ALA A 236 17.23 6.33 15.64
N ASN A 237 16.35 5.76 14.83
CA ASN A 237 15.53 6.47 13.86
C ASN A 237 14.05 6.44 14.26
N ASN A 238 13.32 7.51 13.95
CA ASN A 238 11.87 7.52 14.08
C ASN A 238 11.27 6.44 13.15
N PRO A 239 10.59 5.41 13.67
CA PRO A 239 10.03 4.35 12.85
C PRO A 239 8.85 4.79 11.97
N PHE A 240 8.25 5.96 12.24
CA PHE A 240 7.10 6.44 11.50
C PHE A 240 7.50 7.18 10.22
N LEU A 241 7.32 6.50 9.10
CA LEU A 241 7.58 7.03 7.77
C LEU A 241 6.69 8.24 7.45
N TYR A 242 5.47 8.25 7.96
CA TYR A 242 4.44 9.25 7.68
C TYR A 242 4.73 10.65 8.23
N PHE A 243 5.70 10.81 9.12
CA PHE A 243 6.16 12.11 9.60
C PHE A 243 7.31 12.70 8.77
N ASN A 244 7.75 12.00 7.74
CA ASN A 244 8.86 12.42 6.86
C ASN A 244 8.39 12.90 5.47
N PHE A 245 7.08 13.10 5.28
CA PHE A 245 6.49 13.66 4.05
C PHE A 245 6.06 15.10 4.24
#